data_5acbe0bdd60758134387e6872f535d52
#
_entry.id   5acbe0bdd60758134387e6872f535d52
#
_cell.length_a   1.000
_cell.length_b   1.000
_cell.length_c   1.000
_cell.angle_alpha   90.00
_cell.angle_beta   90.00
_cell.angle_gamma   90.00
#
_symmetry.space_group_name_H-M   'P 1'
#
loop_
_entity.id
_entity.type
_entity.pdbx_description
1 polymer ?
#
loop_
_entity_poly.entity_id
_entity_poly.type
_entity_poly.pdbx_seq_one_letter_code
_entity_poly.pdbx_strand_id
1 'polypeptide(L)'
;MKLKIVGYLLMIVGLLLPLLLFSNMTVHEVREFFAYQGYKKTESGFSKKEEEIIEHYQEAVRSGQLATVDPFAETRKDEQSVSDFGDRIIGYLSIPSLEIRQPIWVGASDSHLDQGVAVVSGTDLPFGGRDRRSVLAGHRSWYSDLRFFRLNEMREGDEIFVEIGEKVVTYRVKNTEIIKATDWQKLLPIEKQDVLTLLTCDPLVPPFDYRLLVNAYRHHDSSEQAVSASEEKRQSSQAVLESYRKKGVSFIAYLTLFGWFLFVYLAYKLGKLVRVCRVTKVR
;
A
#
# COMPACT_ATOMS: atom_id res chain seq x y z
N MET A 1 -39.96 -19.36 26.09
CA MET A 1 -39.52 -17.97 25.85
C MET A 1 -38.06 -17.73 26.18
N LYS A 2 -37.61 -18.12 27.42
CA LYS A 2 -36.20 -18.02 27.85
C LYS A 2 -35.21 -18.68 26.87
N LEU A 3 -35.52 -19.88 26.35
CA LEU A 3 -34.67 -20.60 25.42
C LEU A 3 -34.45 -19.84 24.08
N LYS A 4 -35.51 -19.14 23.60
CA LYS A 4 -35.38 -18.28 22.38
C LYS A 4 -34.47 -17.08 22.63
N ILE A 5 -34.51 -16.47 23.83
CA ILE A 5 -33.62 -15.35 24.17
C ILE A 5 -32.16 -15.82 24.21
N VAL A 6 -31.90 -16.97 24.85
CA VAL A 6 -30.56 -17.57 24.90
C VAL A 6 -30.06 -17.89 23.49
N GLY A 7 -30.91 -18.46 22.62
CA GLY A 7 -30.54 -18.73 21.23
C GLY A 7 -30.14 -17.47 20.45
N TYR A 8 -30.92 -16.38 20.57
CA TYR A 8 -30.56 -15.10 19.94
C TYR A 8 -29.25 -14.50 20.50
N LEU A 9 -29.04 -14.59 21.82
CA LEU A 9 -27.78 -14.14 22.45
C LEU A 9 -26.58 -14.91 21.91
N LEU A 10 -26.66 -16.22 21.82
CA LEU A 10 -25.60 -17.05 21.27
C LEU A 10 -25.31 -16.73 19.81
N MET A 11 -26.34 -16.52 18.98
CA MET A 11 -26.17 -16.10 17.59
C MET A 11 -25.50 -14.73 17.48
N ILE A 12 -25.90 -13.76 18.31
CA ILE A 12 -25.32 -12.41 18.30
C ILE A 12 -23.85 -12.46 18.72
N VAL A 13 -23.53 -13.18 19.80
CA VAL A 13 -22.14 -13.32 20.28
C VAL A 13 -21.28 -14.06 19.25
N GLY A 14 -21.81 -15.16 18.66
CA GLY A 14 -21.11 -15.92 17.63
C GLY A 14 -20.84 -15.13 16.34
N LEU A 15 -21.73 -14.21 15.98
CA LEU A 15 -21.57 -13.34 14.81
C LEU A 15 -20.65 -12.14 15.09
N LEU A 16 -20.61 -11.64 16.32
CA LEU A 16 -19.86 -10.43 16.68
C LEU A 16 -18.36 -10.62 16.49
N LEU A 17 -17.80 -11.74 16.91
CA LEU A 17 -16.35 -11.99 16.90
C LEU A 17 -15.76 -11.96 15.46
N PRO A 18 -16.28 -12.72 14.49
CA PRO A 18 -15.79 -12.60 13.11
C PRO A 18 -16.07 -11.22 12.50
N LEU A 19 -17.20 -10.58 12.83
CA LEU A 19 -17.48 -9.23 12.34
C LEU A 19 -16.45 -8.22 12.83
N LEU A 20 -16.03 -8.25 14.06
CA LEU A 20 -14.99 -7.36 14.58
C LEU A 20 -13.65 -7.56 13.86
N LEU A 21 -13.27 -8.82 13.60
CA LEU A 21 -12.04 -9.14 12.89
C LEU A 21 -12.05 -8.61 11.44
N PHE A 22 -13.13 -8.86 10.71
CA PHE A 22 -13.22 -8.45 9.30
C PHE A 22 -13.59 -6.98 9.10
N SER A 23 -14.20 -6.32 10.10
CA SER A 23 -14.59 -4.92 9.98
C SER A 23 -13.39 -4.00 9.79
N ASN A 24 -12.30 -4.25 10.50
CA ASN A 24 -11.09 -3.43 10.37
C ASN A 24 -10.51 -3.52 8.94
N MET A 25 -10.42 -4.74 8.40
CA MET A 25 -9.97 -4.96 7.02
C MET A 25 -10.92 -4.29 5.99
N THR A 26 -12.24 -4.43 6.20
CA THR A 26 -13.25 -3.84 5.31
C THR A 26 -13.21 -2.31 5.32
N VAL A 27 -13.11 -1.70 6.49
CA VAL A 27 -13.02 -0.24 6.62
C VAL A 27 -11.77 0.28 5.92
N HIS A 28 -10.64 -0.41 6.09
CA HIS A 28 -9.39 -0.07 5.41
C HIS A 28 -9.52 -0.15 3.90
N GLU A 29 -10.03 -1.25 3.37
CA GLU A 29 -10.23 -1.47 1.93
C GLU A 29 -11.16 -0.43 1.30
N VAL A 30 -12.29 -0.13 1.96
CA VAL A 30 -13.24 0.89 1.52
C VAL A 30 -12.61 2.27 1.53
N ARG A 31 -11.85 2.60 2.58
CA ARG A 31 -11.14 3.88 2.69
C ARG A 31 -10.12 4.05 1.58
N GLU A 32 -9.32 3.03 1.30
CA GLU A 32 -8.34 3.05 0.21
C GLU A 32 -9.01 3.18 -1.16
N PHE A 33 -10.10 2.46 -1.39
CA PHE A 33 -10.86 2.58 -2.63
C PHE A 33 -11.32 4.02 -2.87
N PHE A 34 -11.92 4.67 -1.86
CA PHE A 34 -12.37 6.06 -2.00
C PHE A 34 -11.21 7.06 -2.07
N ALA A 35 -10.12 6.82 -1.36
CA ALA A 35 -8.91 7.65 -1.44
C ALA A 35 -8.31 7.61 -2.86
N TYR A 36 -8.22 6.43 -3.46
CA TYR A 36 -7.76 6.28 -4.84
C TYR A 36 -8.70 6.97 -5.84
N GLN A 37 -10.02 6.81 -5.69
CA GLN A 37 -11.00 7.50 -6.55
C GLN A 37 -10.90 9.03 -6.39
N GLY A 38 -10.67 9.51 -5.17
CA GLY A 38 -10.43 10.93 -4.89
C GLY A 38 -9.17 11.43 -5.58
N TYR A 39 -8.05 10.70 -5.46
CA TYR A 39 -6.80 11.01 -6.13
C TYR A 39 -7.00 11.13 -7.65
N LYS A 40 -7.67 10.15 -8.27
CA LYS A 40 -7.95 10.15 -9.72
C LYS A 40 -8.78 11.35 -10.19
N LYS A 41 -9.69 11.85 -9.37
CA LYS A 41 -10.50 13.03 -9.71
C LYS A 41 -9.72 14.34 -9.60
N THR A 42 -8.72 14.40 -8.73
CA THR A 42 -7.91 15.60 -8.45
C THR A 42 -6.67 15.66 -9.33
N GLU A 43 -6.55 14.79 -10.32
CA GLU A 43 -5.37 14.50 -11.16
C GLU A 43 -5.01 15.66 -12.11
N SER A 44 -4.71 16.81 -11.55
CA SER A 44 -4.14 17.96 -12.24
C SER A 44 -2.68 18.13 -11.87
N GLY A 45 -1.79 17.21 -12.25
CA GLY A 45 -0.34 17.38 -12.12
C GLY A 45 0.16 18.01 -10.79
N PHE A 46 1.42 18.36 -10.76
CA PHE A 46 1.99 19.15 -9.66
C PHE A 46 1.84 20.64 -10.00
N SER A 47 1.54 21.48 -9.00
CA SER A 47 1.64 22.91 -9.12
C SER A 47 3.10 23.32 -9.31
N LYS A 48 3.34 24.54 -9.85
CA LYS A 48 4.72 25.05 -10.02
C LYS A 48 5.54 25.02 -8.72
N LYS A 49 4.90 25.36 -7.59
CA LYS A 49 5.56 25.29 -6.28
C LYS A 49 5.97 23.86 -5.90
N GLU A 50 5.15 22.90 -6.22
CA GLU A 50 5.44 21.47 -5.95
C GLU A 50 6.50 20.94 -6.88
N GLU A 51 6.54 21.38 -8.14
CA GLU A 51 7.63 21.06 -9.08
C GLU A 51 8.97 21.59 -8.57
N GLU A 52 9.00 22.82 -8.03
CA GLU A 52 10.20 23.39 -7.39
C GLU A 52 10.67 22.56 -6.18
N ILE A 53 9.75 22.11 -5.34
CA ILE A 53 10.05 21.24 -4.18
C ILE A 53 10.61 19.90 -4.67
N ILE A 54 10.02 19.31 -5.69
CA ILE A 54 10.47 18.04 -6.31
C ILE A 54 11.88 18.19 -6.87
N GLU A 55 12.16 19.26 -7.61
CA GLU A 55 13.49 19.54 -8.17
C GLU A 55 14.52 19.72 -7.08
N HIS A 56 14.21 20.52 -6.07
CA HIS A 56 15.11 20.75 -4.93
C HIS A 56 15.43 19.46 -4.18
N TYR A 57 14.42 18.63 -3.90
CA TYR A 57 14.62 17.32 -3.26
C TYR A 57 15.52 16.42 -4.11
N GLN A 58 15.25 16.30 -5.40
CA GLN A 58 16.05 15.45 -6.29
C GLN A 58 17.49 15.93 -6.42
N GLU A 59 17.73 17.25 -6.40
CA GLU A 59 19.08 17.81 -6.39
C GLU A 59 19.80 17.52 -5.08
N ALA A 60 19.12 17.64 -3.94
CA ALA A 60 19.69 17.29 -2.64
C ALA A 60 20.07 15.80 -2.52
N VAL A 61 19.26 14.91 -3.13
CA VAL A 61 19.60 13.47 -3.25
C VAL A 61 20.84 13.28 -4.11
N ARG A 62 20.91 13.89 -5.29
CA ARG A 62 22.05 13.74 -6.22
C ARG A 62 23.35 14.32 -5.68
N SER A 63 23.28 15.43 -4.97
CA SER A 63 24.46 16.04 -4.34
C SER A 63 24.92 15.33 -3.08
N GLY A 64 24.19 14.29 -2.63
CA GLY A 64 24.51 13.54 -1.42
C GLY A 64 24.26 14.32 -0.11
N GLN A 65 23.47 15.39 -0.17
CA GLN A 65 23.10 16.16 1.02
C GLN A 65 22.10 15.42 1.91
N LEU A 66 21.31 14.53 1.33
CA LEU A 66 20.36 13.69 2.05
C LEU A 66 20.96 12.29 2.26
N ALA A 67 21.15 11.91 3.52
CA ALA A 67 21.57 10.56 3.86
C ALA A 67 20.41 9.57 3.77
N THR A 68 20.69 8.38 3.28
CA THR A 68 19.72 7.28 3.33
C THR A 68 19.66 6.73 4.75
N VAL A 69 18.48 6.76 5.36
CA VAL A 69 18.24 6.34 6.74
C VAL A 69 17.25 5.18 6.77
N ASP A 70 17.44 4.24 7.73
CA ASP A 70 16.50 3.14 7.92
C ASP A 70 15.10 3.66 8.28
N PRO A 71 14.08 3.41 7.45
CA PRO A 71 12.73 3.86 7.73
C PRO A 71 12.09 3.16 8.93
N PHE A 72 12.70 2.09 9.44
CA PHE A 72 12.20 1.29 10.57
C PHE A 72 13.07 1.40 11.82
N ALA A 73 14.08 2.28 11.83
CA ALA A 73 14.90 2.50 13.02
C ALA A 73 14.18 3.32 14.09
N GLU A 74 14.37 2.96 15.37
CA GLU A 74 13.77 3.68 16.51
C GLU A 74 14.27 5.12 16.65
N THR A 75 15.50 5.42 16.17
CA THR A 75 16.14 6.73 16.24
C THR A 75 16.09 7.46 14.91
N ARG A 76 14.94 7.95 14.49
CA ARG A 76 14.81 8.80 13.31
C ARG A 76 15.15 10.24 13.64
N LYS A 77 16.19 10.77 13.04
CA LYS A 77 16.62 12.18 13.27
C LYS A 77 16.28 13.14 12.13
N ASP A 78 15.83 12.69 10.95
CA ASP A 78 15.78 13.54 9.75
C ASP A 78 14.40 13.56 9.07
N GLU A 79 13.40 14.09 9.77
CA GLU A 79 12.14 14.44 9.13
C GLU A 79 12.14 15.84 8.47
N GLN A 80 13.18 16.65 8.71
CA GLN A 80 13.17 18.06 8.32
C GLN A 80 13.23 18.32 6.81
N SER A 81 13.97 17.49 6.06
CA SER A 81 14.09 17.64 4.59
C SER A 81 12.88 17.13 3.81
N VAL A 82 11.97 16.44 4.47
CA VAL A 82 10.75 15.85 3.90
C VAL A 82 9.51 16.68 4.24
N SER A 83 9.64 17.61 5.20
CA SER A 83 8.54 18.48 5.65
C SER A 83 7.91 19.32 4.54
N ASP A 84 8.66 19.61 3.47
CA ASP A 84 8.19 20.44 2.36
C ASP A 84 7.08 19.78 1.52
N PHE A 85 7.02 18.44 1.51
CA PHE A 85 5.96 17.68 0.84
C PHE A 85 4.68 17.59 1.67
N GLY A 86 4.77 17.76 3.01
CA GLY A 86 3.65 17.57 3.93
C GLY A 86 2.99 16.19 3.81
N ASP A 87 1.75 16.09 4.23
CA ASP A 87 0.93 14.86 4.16
C ASP A 87 0.25 14.72 2.79
N ARG A 88 1.03 14.79 1.70
CA ARG A 88 0.50 14.66 0.34
C ARG A 88 0.85 13.30 -0.26
N ILE A 89 -0.16 12.66 -0.85
CA ILE A 89 0.02 11.50 -1.72
C ILE A 89 0.59 11.98 -3.05
N ILE A 90 1.80 11.53 -3.41
CA ILE A 90 2.45 11.87 -4.68
C ILE A 90 2.07 10.92 -5.81
N GLY A 91 1.56 9.75 -5.50
CA GLY A 91 1.21 8.73 -6.47
C GLY A 91 0.63 7.48 -5.85
N TYR A 92 0.46 6.45 -6.65
CA TYR A 92 0.02 5.13 -6.22
C TYR A 92 0.94 4.02 -6.73
N LEU A 93 1.28 3.10 -5.85
CA LEU A 93 1.93 1.83 -6.16
C LEU A 93 0.87 0.77 -6.40
N SER A 94 0.96 0.04 -7.52
CA SER A 94 0.09 -1.11 -7.82
C SER A 94 0.93 -2.34 -8.15
N ILE A 95 0.66 -3.46 -7.46
CA ILE A 95 1.30 -4.77 -7.68
C ILE A 95 0.20 -5.80 -7.90
N PRO A 96 -0.24 -6.04 -9.16
CA PRO A 96 -1.37 -6.91 -9.45
C PRO A 96 -1.19 -8.36 -8.98
N SER A 97 0.04 -8.92 -9.06
CA SER A 97 0.34 -10.29 -8.62
C SER A 97 0.10 -10.52 -7.12
N LEU A 98 0.22 -9.48 -6.31
CA LEU A 98 -0.05 -9.52 -4.86
C LEU A 98 -1.38 -8.87 -4.47
N GLU A 99 -2.11 -8.31 -5.45
CA GLU A 99 -3.34 -7.54 -5.22
C GLU A 99 -3.15 -6.31 -4.32
N ILE A 100 -1.96 -5.68 -4.39
CA ILE A 100 -1.60 -4.50 -3.61
C ILE A 100 -1.85 -3.24 -4.43
N ARG A 101 -2.52 -2.25 -3.82
CA ARG A 101 -2.58 -0.86 -4.27
C ARG A 101 -2.43 0.04 -3.07
N GLN A 102 -1.37 0.87 -3.07
CA GLN A 102 -1.04 1.71 -1.92
C GLN A 102 -0.70 3.14 -2.35
N PRO A 103 -1.13 4.15 -1.60
CA PRO A 103 -0.66 5.50 -1.80
C PRO A 103 0.84 5.60 -1.51
N ILE A 104 1.51 6.48 -2.25
CA ILE A 104 2.94 6.77 -2.09
C ILE A 104 3.08 8.13 -1.43
N TRP A 105 3.79 8.15 -0.31
CA TRP A 105 4.15 9.34 0.45
C TRP A 105 5.63 9.67 0.28
N VAL A 106 6.03 10.91 0.52
CA VAL A 106 7.45 11.27 0.58
C VAL A 106 7.89 11.32 2.03
N GLY A 107 8.99 10.62 2.33
CA GLY A 107 9.48 10.44 3.69
C GLY A 107 8.75 9.33 4.46
N ALA A 108 9.54 8.41 4.95
CA ALA A 108 9.04 7.20 5.59
C ALA A 108 8.78 7.41 7.09
N SER A 109 7.95 8.39 7.46
CA SER A 109 7.48 8.58 8.84
C SER A 109 6.55 7.44 9.26
N ASP A 110 6.35 7.24 10.57
CA ASP A 110 5.41 6.23 11.07
C ASP A 110 3.99 6.48 10.54
N SER A 111 3.56 7.75 10.54
CA SER A 111 2.23 8.11 10.03
C SER A 111 2.05 7.80 8.54
N HIS A 112 3.09 7.98 7.71
CA HIS A 112 3.04 7.65 6.28
C HIS A 112 3.06 6.13 6.06
N LEU A 113 3.93 5.42 6.80
CA LEU A 113 4.00 3.96 6.73
C LEU A 113 2.72 3.29 7.23
N ASP A 114 2.00 3.92 8.16
CA ASP A 114 0.69 3.46 8.63
C ASP A 114 -0.44 3.72 7.61
N GLN A 115 -0.24 4.61 6.65
CA GLN A 115 -1.23 4.97 5.65
C GLN A 115 -0.94 4.42 4.25
N GLY A 116 0.28 3.97 3.98
CA GLY A 116 0.67 3.48 2.66
C GLY A 116 2.11 3.05 2.59
N VAL A 117 2.73 3.27 1.46
CA VAL A 117 4.16 3.12 1.25
C VAL A 117 4.81 4.50 1.15
N ALA A 118 6.05 4.61 1.54
CA ALA A 118 6.73 5.88 1.55
C ALA A 118 8.12 5.81 0.91
N VAL A 119 8.51 6.88 0.21
CA VAL A 119 9.86 7.03 -0.32
C VAL A 119 10.84 7.15 0.85
N VAL A 120 11.86 6.31 0.84
CA VAL A 120 12.94 6.36 1.83
C VAL A 120 13.77 7.62 1.61
N SER A 121 13.98 8.39 2.67
CA SER A 121 14.81 9.61 2.62
C SER A 121 16.20 9.34 2.04
N GLY A 122 16.71 10.23 1.22
CA GLY A 122 18.00 10.07 0.54
C GLY A 122 17.96 9.16 -0.69
N THR A 123 16.77 8.72 -1.13
CA THR A 123 16.59 8.01 -2.40
C THR A 123 15.74 8.82 -3.39
N ASP A 124 15.86 8.52 -4.69
CA ASP A 124 15.12 9.25 -5.71
C ASP A 124 13.59 9.10 -5.58
N LEU A 125 12.85 10.09 -6.03
CA LEU A 125 11.41 9.97 -6.21
C LEU A 125 11.09 9.02 -7.39
N PRO A 126 9.97 8.26 -7.34
CA PRO A 126 9.68 7.19 -8.30
C PRO A 126 9.10 7.71 -9.62
N PHE A 127 9.68 8.80 -10.15
CA PHE A 127 9.27 9.40 -11.43
C PHE A 127 9.95 8.75 -12.64
N GLY A 128 10.83 7.81 -12.39
CA GLY A 128 11.66 7.16 -13.37
C GLY A 128 12.82 8.03 -13.85
N GLY A 129 13.79 7.43 -14.48
CA GLY A 129 14.97 8.10 -15.06
C GLY A 129 16.23 7.24 -14.93
N ARG A 130 17.20 7.47 -15.82
CA ARG A 130 18.49 6.79 -15.76
C ARG A 130 19.29 7.24 -14.55
N ASP A 131 20.15 6.35 -14.08
CA ASP A 131 21.03 6.58 -12.90
C ASP A 131 20.24 6.90 -11.63
N ARG A 132 19.03 6.33 -11.49
CA ARG A 132 18.14 6.58 -10.37
C ARG A 132 17.73 5.30 -9.68
N ARG A 133 17.61 5.39 -8.37
CA ARG A 133 17.01 4.35 -7.55
C ARG A 133 16.01 4.96 -6.58
N SER A 134 14.75 4.63 -6.77
CA SER A 134 13.69 4.95 -5.82
C SER A 134 13.48 3.78 -4.88
N VAL A 135 13.44 4.03 -3.58
CA VAL A 135 13.17 3.00 -2.58
C VAL A 135 11.85 3.32 -1.89
N LEU A 136 10.88 2.41 -2.00
CA LEU A 136 9.59 2.51 -1.35
C LEU A 136 9.54 1.54 -0.17
N ALA A 137 9.44 2.08 1.05
CA ALA A 137 9.27 1.30 2.26
C ALA A 137 7.79 1.08 2.59
N GLY A 138 7.47 -0.07 3.17
CA GLY A 138 6.15 -0.40 3.68
C GLY A 138 6.23 -1.43 4.80
N HIS A 139 5.30 -1.37 5.75
CA HIS A 139 5.24 -2.32 6.85
C HIS A 139 4.95 -3.76 6.37
N ARG A 140 5.56 -4.74 7.04
CA ARG A 140 5.30 -6.16 6.85
C ARG A 140 4.48 -6.68 8.03
N SER A 141 3.17 -6.41 8.00
CA SER A 141 2.25 -6.77 9.07
C SER A 141 1.09 -7.61 8.53
N TRP A 142 0.65 -8.60 9.32
CA TRP A 142 -0.46 -9.48 8.94
C TRP A 142 -1.82 -9.04 9.53
N TYR A 143 -1.83 -8.16 10.54
CA TYR A 143 -3.05 -7.81 11.28
C TYR A 143 -3.55 -6.38 11.07
N SER A 144 -2.68 -5.45 10.68
CA SER A 144 -3.10 -4.06 10.49
C SER A 144 -3.39 -3.76 9.02
N ASP A 145 -2.55 -4.31 8.14
CA ASP A 145 -2.60 -4.04 6.71
C ASP A 145 -1.69 -5.05 5.99
N LEU A 146 -2.17 -5.66 4.94
CA LEU A 146 -1.43 -6.66 4.16
C LEU A 146 -0.44 -6.05 3.17
N ARG A 147 -0.02 -4.75 3.33
CA ARG A 147 0.79 -4.00 2.35
C ARG A 147 1.92 -4.84 1.77
N PHE A 148 3.02 -4.98 2.52
CA PHE A 148 4.17 -5.78 2.08
C PHE A 148 4.27 -7.14 2.79
N PHE A 149 3.17 -7.61 3.40
CA PHE A 149 3.15 -8.92 4.06
C PHE A 149 3.62 -10.03 3.14
N ARG A 150 3.11 -10.07 1.90
CA ARG A 150 3.40 -11.08 0.89
C ARG A 150 4.51 -10.68 -0.09
N LEU A 151 5.30 -9.64 0.22
CA LEU A 151 6.34 -9.15 -0.69
C LEU A 151 7.38 -10.23 -1.07
N ASN A 152 7.60 -11.20 -0.17
CA ASN A 152 8.47 -12.35 -0.43
C ASN A 152 7.92 -13.35 -1.47
N GLU A 153 6.66 -13.22 -1.89
CA GLU A 153 6.06 -14.06 -2.93
C GLU A 153 6.32 -13.51 -4.35
N MET A 154 6.88 -12.30 -4.46
CA MET A 154 7.20 -11.71 -5.74
C MET A 154 8.24 -12.53 -6.51
N ARG A 155 8.03 -12.66 -7.80
CA ARG A 155 8.85 -13.46 -8.71
C ARG A 155 9.47 -12.57 -9.79
N GLU A 156 10.58 -13.04 -10.35
CA GLU A 156 11.16 -12.41 -11.53
C GLU A 156 10.12 -12.31 -12.67
N GLY A 157 10.03 -11.11 -13.26
CA GLY A 157 9.06 -10.80 -14.30
C GLY A 157 7.75 -10.18 -13.81
N ASP A 158 7.42 -10.24 -12.51
CA ASP A 158 6.25 -9.57 -11.96
C ASP A 158 6.29 -8.07 -12.25
N GLU A 159 5.14 -7.51 -12.56
CA GLU A 159 5.02 -6.09 -12.91
C GLU A 159 4.61 -5.26 -11.70
N ILE A 160 5.26 -4.10 -11.60
CA ILE A 160 4.99 -3.07 -10.61
C ILE A 160 4.68 -1.78 -11.35
N PHE A 161 3.55 -1.16 -11.03
CA PHE A 161 3.13 0.10 -11.62
C PHE A 161 3.21 1.21 -10.58
N VAL A 162 3.81 2.32 -10.99
CA VAL A 162 3.83 3.57 -10.22
C VAL A 162 3.04 4.61 -11.01
N GLU A 163 1.92 5.03 -10.44
CA GLU A 163 1.01 6.03 -11.02
C GLU A 163 1.26 7.39 -10.38
N ILE A 164 1.63 8.38 -11.17
CA ILE A 164 1.89 9.75 -10.70
C ILE A 164 1.20 10.71 -11.66
N GLY A 165 0.11 11.31 -11.23
CA GLY A 165 -0.76 12.05 -12.11
C GLY A 165 -1.25 11.17 -13.27
N GLU A 166 -1.08 11.65 -14.49
CA GLU A 166 -1.41 10.88 -15.71
C GLU A 166 -0.33 9.89 -16.12
N LYS A 167 0.87 10.00 -15.55
CA LYS A 167 2.02 9.18 -15.92
C LYS A 167 1.99 7.85 -15.16
N VAL A 168 2.17 6.76 -15.91
CA VAL A 168 2.39 5.43 -15.35
C VAL A 168 3.81 4.97 -15.69
N VAL A 169 4.57 4.62 -14.67
CA VAL A 169 5.90 4.03 -14.83
C VAL A 169 5.80 2.55 -14.49
N THR A 170 6.20 1.70 -15.43
CA THR A 170 6.17 0.24 -15.26
C THR A 170 7.57 -0.29 -14.99
N TYR A 171 7.71 -1.06 -13.93
CA TYR A 171 8.91 -1.78 -13.57
C TYR A 171 8.65 -3.27 -13.59
N ARG A 172 9.71 -4.07 -13.78
CA ARG A 172 9.68 -5.53 -13.69
C ARG A 172 10.66 -6.02 -12.66
N VAL A 173 10.19 -6.92 -11.81
CA VAL A 173 11.03 -7.57 -10.80
C VAL A 173 12.14 -8.34 -11.50
N LYS A 174 13.36 -8.15 -11.05
CA LYS A 174 14.54 -8.86 -11.51
C LYS A 174 15.04 -9.84 -10.44
N ASN A 175 15.08 -9.39 -9.19
CA ASN A 175 15.55 -10.22 -8.09
C ASN A 175 15.00 -9.75 -6.74
N THR A 176 15.03 -10.64 -5.78
CA THR A 176 14.81 -10.36 -4.36
C THR A 176 16.09 -10.65 -3.59
N GLU A 177 16.37 -9.85 -2.57
CA GLU A 177 17.53 -10.05 -1.70
C GLU A 177 17.20 -9.68 -0.26
N ILE A 178 17.91 -10.29 0.69
CA ILE A 178 17.82 -9.96 2.11
C ILE A 178 19.14 -9.33 2.52
N ILE A 179 19.09 -8.12 3.08
CA ILE A 179 20.25 -7.38 3.55
C ILE A 179 20.14 -7.12 5.06
N LYS A 180 21.25 -6.79 5.71
CA LYS A 180 21.21 -6.26 7.08
C LYS A 180 20.59 -4.87 7.09
N ALA A 181 19.89 -4.51 8.16
CA ALA A 181 19.29 -3.19 8.33
C ALA A 181 20.31 -2.02 8.24
N THR A 182 21.60 -2.30 8.36
CA THR A 182 22.70 -1.33 8.28
C THR A 182 23.37 -1.24 6.90
N ASP A 183 22.99 -2.09 5.94
CA ASP A 183 23.73 -2.24 4.67
C ASP A 183 23.13 -1.36 3.55
N TRP A 184 23.11 -0.04 3.79
CA TRP A 184 22.51 0.97 2.91
C TRP A 184 23.22 1.16 1.58
N GLN A 185 24.46 0.72 1.47
CA GLN A 185 25.22 0.77 0.21
C GLN A 185 24.50 -0.02 -0.90
N LYS A 186 23.72 -1.03 -0.51
CA LYS A 186 22.88 -1.82 -1.43
C LYS A 186 21.74 -1.02 -2.07
N LEU A 187 21.41 0.15 -1.52
CA LEU A 187 20.35 1.03 -2.01
C LEU A 187 20.85 2.18 -2.89
N LEU A 188 22.16 2.28 -3.11
CA LEU A 188 22.73 3.30 -3.98
C LEU A 188 22.24 3.12 -5.44
N PRO A 189 22.13 4.20 -6.23
CA PRO A 189 21.80 4.13 -7.64
C PRO A 189 22.77 3.23 -8.42
N ILE A 190 22.26 2.59 -9.47
CA ILE A 190 23.05 1.74 -10.37
C ILE A 190 23.20 2.49 -11.69
N GLU A 191 24.45 2.64 -12.15
CA GLU A 191 24.79 3.36 -13.36
C GLU A 191 23.97 2.83 -14.55
N LYS A 192 23.43 3.75 -15.37
CA LYS A 192 22.59 3.49 -16.55
C LYS A 192 21.30 2.71 -16.29
N GLN A 193 20.90 2.51 -15.03
CA GLN A 193 19.68 1.81 -14.69
C GLN A 193 18.64 2.79 -14.11
N ASP A 194 17.38 2.40 -14.24
CA ASP A 194 16.22 3.00 -13.58
C ASP A 194 15.63 1.91 -12.68
N VAL A 195 15.82 2.04 -11.38
CA VAL A 195 15.51 0.99 -10.42
C VAL A 195 14.45 1.45 -9.42
N LEU A 196 13.45 0.63 -9.23
CA LEU A 196 12.51 0.71 -8.11
C LEU A 196 12.82 -0.43 -7.16
N THR A 197 13.06 -0.12 -5.90
CA THR A 197 13.24 -1.11 -4.84
C THR A 197 12.08 -1.01 -3.85
N LEU A 198 11.39 -2.13 -3.61
CA LEU A 198 10.43 -2.23 -2.51
C LEU A 198 11.16 -2.80 -1.31
N LEU A 199 10.98 -2.17 -0.15
CA LEU A 199 11.73 -2.46 1.08
C LEU A 199 10.78 -2.73 2.24
N THR A 200 11.03 -3.81 2.98
CA THR A 200 10.27 -4.12 4.20
C THR A 200 11.13 -4.85 5.23
N CYS A 201 10.64 -4.98 6.46
CA CYS A 201 11.32 -5.72 7.52
C CYS A 201 11.39 -7.22 7.23
N ASP A 202 12.48 -7.86 7.67
CA ASP A 202 12.68 -9.30 7.68
C ASP A 202 13.45 -9.69 8.96
N PRO A 203 13.13 -10.80 9.63
CA PRO A 203 11.96 -11.66 9.43
C PRO A 203 10.64 -10.96 9.78
N LEU A 204 9.51 -11.66 9.57
CA LEU A 204 8.15 -11.16 9.88
C LEU A 204 7.93 -10.89 11.38
N VAL A 205 8.73 -11.51 12.24
CA VAL A 205 8.70 -11.39 13.70
C VAL A 205 10.04 -10.88 14.23
N PRO A 206 10.05 -10.17 15.37
CA PRO A 206 11.30 -9.70 15.97
C PRO A 206 12.37 -10.81 16.10
N PRO A 207 13.68 -10.46 15.96
CA PRO A 207 14.29 -9.14 15.93
C PRO A 207 14.39 -8.55 14.55
N PHE A 208 13.73 -7.82 13.92
CA PHE A 208 13.74 -7.23 12.56
C PHE A 208 15.12 -6.74 12.07
N ASP A 209 16.16 -7.58 12.17
CA ASP A 209 17.56 -7.22 11.91
C ASP A 209 17.89 -7.09 10.42
N TYR A 210 17.01 -7.59 9.58
CA TYR A 210 17.21 -7.61 8.13
C TYR A 210 16.11 -6.83 7.41
N ARG A 211 16.37 -6.56 6.12
CA ARG A 211 15.44 -5.94 5.19
C ARG A 211 15.29 -6.82 3.96
N LEU A 212 14.05 -7.14 3.61
CA LEU A 212 13.72 -7.77 2.34
C LEU A 212 13.62 -6.68 1.28
N LEU A 213 14.39 -6.82 0.23
CA LEU A 213 14.38 -5.96 -0.95
C LEU A 213 13.81 -6.73 -2.14
N VAL A 214 12.91 -6.09 -2.87
CA VAL A 214 12.48 -6.52 -4.21
C VAL A 214 12.96 -5.47 -5.19
N ASN A 215 13.94 -5.83 -6.03
CA ASN A 215 14.52 -4.92 -7.02
C ASN A 215 13.83 -5.11 -8.36
N ALA A 216 13.22 -4.05 -8.87
CA ALA A 216 12.54 -4.01 -10.15
C ALA A 216 13.17 -2.95 -11.05
N TYR A 217 13.30 -3.27 -12.32
CA TYR A 217 13.98 -2.44 -13.29
C TYR A 217 12.99 -1.96 -14.35
N ARG A 218 13.14 -0.70 -14.73
CA ARG A 218 12.41 -0.18 -15.86
C ARG A 218 13.01 -0.72 -17.14
N HIS A 219 12.18 -1.34 -17.95
CA HIS A 219 12.62 -1.82 -19.26
C HIS A 219 12.62 -0.64 -20.24
N HIS A 220 13.81 -0.25 -20.70
CA HIS A 220 13.98 0.66 -21.82
C HIS A 220 14.20 -0.18 -23.08
N ASP A 221 13.20 -0.27 -23.93
CA ASP A 221 13.34 -0.90 -25.22
C ASP A 221 14.24 -0.01 -26.12
N SER A 222 15.49 -0.43 -26.31
CA SER A 222 16.52 0.34 -27.00
C SER A 222 16.85 -0.17 -28.41
N SER A 223 16.00 -1.00 -29.03
CA SER A 223 16.22 -1.48 -30.41
C SER A 223 14.97 -1.39 -31.27
N GLU A 224 15.13 -0.93 -32.52
CA GLU A 224 14.04 -0.78 -33.51
C GLU A 224 13.28 -2.08 -33.82
N GLN A 225 13.88 -3.24 -33.62
CA GLN A 225 13.20 -4.56 -33.76
C GLN A 225 12.34 -4.94 -32.55
N ALA A 226 12.50 -4.26 -31.43
CA ALA A 226 11.69 -4.43 -30.22
C ALA A 226 10.39 -3.59 -30.25
N VAL A 227 10.22 -2.65 -31.20
CA VAL A 227 9.10 -1.70 -31.17
C VAL A 227 7.74 -2.40 -31.26
N SER A 228 7.57 -3.40 -32.14
CA SER A 228 6.29 -4.12 -32.24
C SER A 228 6.04 -5.06 -31.03
N ALA A 229 7.08 -5.77 -30.56
CA ALA A 229 6.98 -6.61 -29.37
C ALA A 229 6.84 -5.78 -28.08
N SER A 230 7.40 -4.57 -28.04
CA SER A 230 7.28 -3.64 -26.92
C SER A 230 5.90 -2.99 -26.86
N GLU A 231 5.29 -2.69 -28.02
CA GLU A 231 3.93 -2.17 -28.06
C GLU A 231 2.89 -3.20 -27.60
N GLU A 232 3.00 -4.45 -28.06
CA GLU A 232 2.13 -5.54 -27.61
C GLU A 232 2.28 -5.78 -26.11
N LYS A 233 3.51 -5.79 -25.59
CA LYS A 233 3.82 -5.98 -24.19
C LYS A 233 3.37 -4.77 -23.35
N ARG A 234 3.49 -3.55 -23.87
CA ARG A 234 2.97 -2.33 -23.23
C ARG A 234 1.45 -2.33 -23.19
N GLN A 235 0.78 -2.77 -24.25
CA GLN A 235 -0.66 -2.92 -24.28
C GLN A 235 -1.13 -3.99 -23.29
N SER A 236 -0.44 -5.13 -23.18
CA SER A 236 -0.75 -6.17 -22.20
C SER A 236 -0.59 -5.67 -20.76
N SER A 237 0.50 -4.95 -20.45
CA SER A 237 0.71 -4.35 -19.13
C SER A 237 -0.35 -3.31 -18.80
N GLN A 238 -0.73 -2.47 -19.76
CA GLN A 238 -1.82 -1.50 -19.58
C GLN A 238 -3.17 -2.20 -19.37
N ALA A 239 -3.45 -3.28 -20.09
CA ALA A 239 -4.66 -4.05 -19.90
C ALA A 239 -4.74 -4.69 -18.50
N VAL A 240 -3.62 -5.22 -17.99
CA VAL A 240 -3.51 -5.73 -16.61
C VAL A 240 -3.80 -4.62 -15.61
N LEU A 241 -3.16 -3.46 -15.75
CA LEU A 241 -3.38 -2.33 -14.86
C LEU A 241 -4.84 -1.83 -14.92
N GLU A 242 -5.43 -1.71 -16.12
CA GLU A 242 -6.82 -1.30 -16.30
C GLU A 242 -7.81 -2.30 -15.69
N SER A 243 -7.57 -3.60 -15.83
CA SER A 243 -8.38 -4.63 -15.18
C SER A 243 -8.30 -4.51 -13.65
N TYR A 244 -7.10 -4.25 -13.15
CA TYR A 244 -6.86 -4.07 -11.71
C TYR A 244 -7.47 -2.76 -11.19
N ARG A 245 -7.40 -1.66 -11.94
CA ARG A 245 -8.05 -0.37 -11.62
C ARG A 245 -9.57 -0.50 -11.49
N LYS A 246 -10.19 -1.37 -12.30
CA LYS A 246 -11.65 -1.62 -12.28
C LYS A 246 -12.08 -2.54 -11.14
N LYS A 247 -11.13 -3.18 -10.43
CA LYS A 247 -11.43 -4.02 -9.28
C LYS A 247 -12.06 -3.16 -8.19
N GLY A 248 -13.33 -3.44 -7.88
CA GLY A 248 -14.07 -2.79 -6.80
C GLY A 248 -13.68 -3.32 -5.43
N VAL A 249 -14.51 -3.02 -4.46
CA VAL A 249 -14.39 -3.54 -3.08
C VAL A 249 -14.55 -5.06 -3.09
N SER A 250 -13.80 -5.76 -2.25
CA SER A 250 -13.76 -7.24 -2.24
C SER A 250 -15.10 -7.86 -1.82
N PHE A 251 -15.31 -9.11 -2.20
CA PHE A 251 -16.47 -9.88 -1.77
C PHE A 251 -16.55 -10.01 -0.24
N ILE A 252 -15.40 -10.08 0.43
CA ILE A 252 -15.31 -10.14 1.90
C ILE A 252 -15.91 -8.88 2.54
N ALA A 253 -15.65 -7.70 1.97
CA ALA A 253 -16.23 -6.45 2.46
C ALA A 253 -17.75 -6.44 2.33
N TYR A 254 -18.32 -6.93 1.22
CA TYR A 254 -19.78 -7.07 1.08
C TYR A 254 -20.35 -8.06 2.10
N LEU A 255 -19.68 -9.19 2.35
CA LEU A 255 -20.08 -10.15 3.38
C LEU A 255 -20.05 -9.53 4.78
N THR A 256 -19.05 -8.72 5.08
CA THR A 256 -18.93 -8.02 6.37
C THR A 256 -20.05 -7.01 6.56
N LEU A 257 -20.36 -6.22 5.55
CA LEU A 257 -21.49 -5.28 5.57
C LEU A 257 -22.83 -6.01 5.76
N PHE A 258 -23.05 -7.11 5.04
CA PHE A 258 -24.23 -7.94 5.20
C PHE A 258 -24.30 -8.55 6.61
N GLY A 259 -23.16 -9.00 7.17
CA GLY A 259 -23.08 -9.52 8.53
C GLY A 259 -23.49 -8.48 9.59
N TRP A 260 -23.06 -7.22 9.41
CA TRP A 260 -23.50 -6.11 10.28
C TRP A 260 -24.99 -5.85 10.16
N PHE A 261 -25.55 -5.90 8.96
CA PHE A 261 -26.99 -5.79 8.77
C PHE A 261 -27.76 -6.90 9.49
N LEU A 262 -27.29 -8.14 9.37
CA LEU A 262 -27.85 -9.29 10.08
C LEU A 262 -27.74 -9.14 11.60
N PHE A 263 -26.58 -8.65 12.09
CA PHE A 263 -26.37 -8.38 13.52
C PHE A 263 -27.41 -7.38 14.05
N VAL A 264 -27.60 -6.27 13.39
CA VAL A 264 -28.59 -5.25 13.77
C VAL A 264 -30.01 -5.83 13.76
N TYR A 265 -30.36 -6.63 12.76
CA TYR A 265 -31.65 -7.30 12.67
C TYR A 265 -31.88 -8.26 13.85
N LEU A 266 -30.89 -9.09 14.19
CA LEU A 266 -30.96 -10.01 15.32
C LEU A 266 -31.08 -9.27 16.66
N ALA A 267 -30.31 -8.20 16.84
CA ALA A 267 -30.36 -7.35 18.03
C ALA A 267 -31.77 -6.69 18.17
N TYR A 268 -32.34 -6.20 17.08
CA TYR A 268 -33.70 -5.65 17.07
C TYR A 268 -34.74 -6.71 17.48
N LYS A 269 -34.66 -7.92 16.90
CA LYS A 269 -35.56 -9.04 17.24
C LYS A 269 -35.45 -9.44 18.70
N LEU A 270 -34.22 -9.51 19.25
CA LEU A 270 -33.98 -9.80 20.66
C LEU A 270 -34.60 -8.71 21.54
N GLY A 271 -34.36 -7.43 21.21
CA GLY A 271 -34.95 -6.30 21.95
C GLY A 271 -36.48 -6.35 21.98
N LYS A 272 -37.13 -6.68 20.86
CA LYS A 272 -38.59 -6.88 20.79
C LYS A 272 -39.06 -8.04 21.69
N LEU A 273 -38.32 -9.16 21.67
CA LEU A 273 -38.66 -10.34 22.47
C LEU A 273 -38.54 -10.05 23.98
N VAL A 274 -37.50 -9.33 24.40
CA VAL A 274 -37.26 -8.93 25.78
C VAL A 274 -38.35 -7.97 26.27
N ARG A 275 -38.79 -7.01 25.45
CA ARG A 275 -39.90 -6.09 25.79
C ARG A 275 -41.20 -6.86 26.02
N VAL A 276 -41.52 -7.80 25.17
CA VAL A 276 -42.74 -8.66 25.33
C VAL A 276 -42.64 -9.46 26.62
N CYS A 277 -41.45 -10.01 26.96
CA CYS A 277 -41.23 -10.72 28.23
C CYS A 277 -41.42 -9.86 29.46
N ARG A 278 -41.03 -8.59 29.42
CA ARG A 278 -41.22 -7.66 30.57
C ARG A 278 -42.71 -7.35 30.79
N VAL A 279 -43.46 -7.11 29.71
CA VAL A 279 -44.90 -6.81 29.78
C VAL A 279 -45.71 -8.00 30.33
N THR A 280 -45.39 -9.24 29.95
CA THR A 280 -46.07 -10.45 30.42
C THR A 280 -45.66 -10.84 31.87
N LYS A 281 -44.62 -10.28 32.44
CA LYS A 281 -44.19 -10.55 33.82
C LYS A 281 -44.78 -9.57 34.84
N VAL A 282 -45.38 -8.47 34.37
CA VAL A 282 -46.00 -7.40 35.20
C VAL A 282 -47.55 -7.59 35.27
N ARG A 283 -48.10 -8.52 34.52
CA ARG A 283 -49.45 -9.01 34.69
C ARG A 283 -49.42 -10.35 35.42
#